data_caf8f0e489808198014bb04bbac21ccf
#
_entry.id   caf8f0e489808198014bb04bbac21ccf
#
_cell.length_a   1.000
_cell.length_b   1.000
_cell.length_c   1.000
_cell.angle_alpha   90.00
_cell.angle_beta   90.00
_cell.angle_gamma   90.00
#
_symmetry.space_group_name_H-M   'P 1'
#
loop_
_entity.id
_entity.type
_entity.pdbx_description
1 polymer ?
#
loop_
_entity_poly.entity_id
_entity_poly.type
_entity_poly.pdbx_seq_one_letter_code
_entity_poly.pdbx_strand_id
1 'polypeptide(L)'
;MFYHCQLAFYRRGARANGLDVSRGLFLLCVETKGPHEVVDLELSEGLIDLADRTVSLWLEKLRTYRDANQWPGYAQSPVVWDVPSWMREDDGEDL
;
A
#
# COMPACT_ATOMS: atom_id res chain seq x y z
N MET A 1 2.39 -1.51 -5.28
CA MET A 1 2.98 -0.89 -4.11
C MET A 1 2.11 0.25 -3.63
N PHE A 2 1.94 0.39 -2.33
CA PHE A 2 0.94 1.32 -1.78
C PHE A 2 1.56 2.62 -1.28
N TYR A 3 2.37 3.28 -2.11
CA TYR A 3 2.97 4.56 -1.74
C TYR A 3 1.93 5.62 -1.40
N HIS A 4 0.80 5.63 -2.11
CA HIS A 4 -0.28 6.57 -1.84
C HIS A 4 -0.87 6.38 -0.44
N CYS A 5 -1.04 5.14 0.00
CA CYS A 5 -1.54 4.84 1.35
C CYS A 5 -0.51 5.23 2.42
N GLN A 6 0.77 4.97 2.16
CA GLN A 6 1.85 5.35 3.06
C GLN A 6 1.89 6.87 3.26
N LEU A 7 1.79 7.63 2.17
CA LEU A 7 1.78 9.08 2.24
C LEU A 7 0.53 9.61 2.95
N ALA A 8 -0.62 8.99 2.72
CA ALA A 8 -1.85 9.38 3.42
C ALA A 8 -1.74 9.14 4.93
N PHE A 9 -1.11 8.03 5.31
CA PHE A 9 -0.87 7.72 6.72
C PHE A 9 0.09 8.73 7.34
N TYR A 10 1.16 9.10 6.64
CA TYR A 10 2.09 10.12 7.11
C TYR A 10 1.40 11.48 7.28
N ARG A 11 0.50 11.81 6.36
CA ARG A 11 -0.27 13.06 6.46
C ARG A 11 -1.12 13.07 7.73
N ARG A 12 -1.76 11.95 8.07
CA ARG A 12 -2.53 11.85 9.32
C ARG A 12 -1.66 12.07 10.53
N GLY A 13 -0.48 11.47 10.57
CA GLY A 13 0.46 11.66 11.65
C GLY A 13 0.93 13.09 11.76
N ALA A 14 1.25 13.72 10.64
CA ALA A 14 1.67 15.12 10.61
C ALA A 14 0.57 16.05 11.12
N ARG A 15 -0.66 15.83 10.64
CA ARG A 15 -1.81 16.64 11.07
C ARG A 15 -2.07 16.48 12.56
N ALA A 16 -1.98 15.25 13.07
CA ALA A 16 -2.19 14.98 14.49
C ALA A 16 -1.13 15.64 15.37
N ASN A 17 0.05 15.91 14.81
CA ASN A 17 1.13 16.60 15.51
C ASN A 17 1.14 18.12 15.26
N GLY A 18 0.08 18.65 14.67
CA GLY A 18 -0.08 20.07 14.46
C GLY A 18 0.65 20.66 13.28
N LEU A 19 1.15 19.82 12.37
CA LEU A 19 1.82 20.30 11.18
C LEU A 19 0.82 20.68 10.11
N ASP A 20 1.16 21.70 9.32
CA ASP A 20 0.32 22.13 8.20
C ASP A 20 0.50 21.18 7.02
N VAL A 21 -0.58 20.51 6.61
CA VAL A 21 -0.59 19.58 5.50
C VAL A 21 -1.39 20.08 4.30
N SER A 22 -1.71 21.37 4.28
CA SER A 22 -2.58 21.96 3.24
C SER A 22 -1.91 22.04 1.88
N ARG A 23 -0.59 21.95 1.80
CA ARG A 23 0.14 22.08 0.55
C ARG A 23 0.14 20.82 -0.32
N GLY A 24 -0.41 19.72 0.19
CA GLY A 24 -0.54 18.49 -0.56
C GLY A 24 0.50 17.44 -0.24
N LEU A 25 0.48 16.38 -1.01
CA LEU A 25 1.40 15.25 -0.87
C LEU A 25 2.19 15.08 -2.16
N PHE A 26 3.49 14.90 -2.01
CA PHE A 26 4.42 14.81 -3.14
C PHE A 26 5.33 13.60 -2.95
N LEU A 27 5.63 12.95 -4.06
CA LEU A 27 6.61 11.87 -4.09
C LEU A 27 7.74 12.31 -5.00
N LEU A 28 8.94 12.40 -4.43
CA LEU A 28 10.12 12.81 -5.18
C LEU A 28 10.87 11.56 -5.64
N CYS A 29 10.97 11.38 -6.94
CA CYS A 29 11.64 10.24 -7.54
C CYS A 29 12.96 10.67 -8.14
N VAL A 30 14.04 9.98 -7.78
CA VAL A 30 15.39 10.28 -8.26
C VAL A 30 15.94 9.02 -8.93
N GLU A 31 16.45 9.17 -10.16
CA GLU A 31 17.08 8.07 -10.83
C GLU A 31 18.41 7.73 -10.20
N THR A 32 18.66 6.45 -9.99
CA THR A 32 19.93 5.98 -9.43
C THR A 32 21.01 5.81 -10.48
N LYS A 33 20.62 5.81 -11.77
CA LYS A 33 21.55 5.73 -12.89
C LYS A 33 21.47 7.00 -13.72
N GLY A 34 22.55 7.36 -14.41
CA GLY A 34 22.53 8.54 -15.28
C GLY A 34 21.41 8.48 -16.31
N PRO A 35 20.80 9.61 -16.66
CA PRO A 35 21.21 10.99 -16.33
C PRO A 35 20.79 11.54 -14.98
N HIS A 36 20.30 10.74 -14.05
CA HIS A 36 19.92 11.15 -12.68
C HIS A 36 18.84 12.24 -12.66
N GLU A 37 17.80 12.02 -13.42
CA GLU A 37 16.67 12.94 -13.41
C GLU A 37 15.89 12.86 -12.12
N VAL A 38 15.30 13.98 -11.75
CA VAL A 38 14.43 14.09 -10.57
C VAL A 38 13.02 14.40 -11.05
N VAL A 39 12.06 13.59 -10.61
CA VAL A 39 10.64 13.79 -10.93
C VAL A 39 9.88 14.05 -9.65
N ASP A 40 9.11 15.12 -9.65
CA ASP A 40 8.25 15.50 -8.54
C ASP A 40 6.82 15.12 -8.91
N LEU A 41 6.27 14.13 -8.21
CA LEU A 41 4.92 13.63 -8.45
C LEU A 41 4.00 14.15 -7.37
N GLU A 42 3.00 14.94 -7.77
CA GLU A 42 1.97 15.42 -6.85
C GLU A 42 0.79 14.46 -6.86
N LEU A 43 0.32 14.07 -5.69
CA LEU A 43 -0.86 13.22 -5.57
C LEU A 43 -2.12 14.06 -5.77
N SER A 44 -3.02 13.61 -6.64
CA SER A 44 -4.28 14.27 -6.87
C SER A 44 -5.19 14.13 -5.65
N GLU A 45 -6.17 15.03 -5.52
CA GLU A 45 -7.15 14.97 -4.44
C GLU A 45 -7.91 13.65 -4.44
N GLY A 46 -8.28 13.15 -5.62
CA GLY A 46 -8.98 11.87 -5.73
C GLY A 46 -8.14 10.70 -5.24
N LEU A 47 -6.85 10.70 -5.55
CA LEU A 47 -5.94 9.66 -5.09
C LEU A 47 -5.74 9.74 -3.59
N ILE A 48 -5.61 10.94 -3.05
CA ILE A 48 -5.46 11.15 -1.60
C ILE A 48 -6.72 10.66 -0.88
N ASP A 49 -7.90 11.00 -1.38
CA ASP A 49 -9.16 10.57 -0.77
C ASP A 49 -9.30 9.05 -0.79
N LEU A 50 -8.94 8.42 -1.89
CA LEU A 50 -8.97 6.97 -2.00
C LEU A 50 -8.01 6.32 -1.00
N ALA A 51 -6.80 6.83 -0.94
CA ALA A 51 -5.78 6.31 -0.03
C ALA A 51 -6.20 6.49 1.43
N ASP A 52 -6.78 7.62 1.75
CA ASP A 52 -7.23 7.92 3.11
C ASP A 52 -8.36 6.99 3.55
N ARG A 53 -9.29 6.70 2.64
CA ARG A 53 -10.36 5.73 2.92
C ARG A 53 -9.82 4.32 3.11
N THR A 54 -8.82 3.95 2.31
CA THR A 54 -8.19 2.63 2.43
C THR A 54 -7.48 2.49 3.76
N VAL A 55 -6.74 3.51 4.17
CA VAL A 55 -6.06 3.52 5.47
C VAL A 55 -7.08 3.44 6.61
N SER A 56 -8.17 4.19 6.51
CA SER A 56 -9.25 4.13 7.52
C SER A 56 -9.82 2.74 7.66
N LEU A 57 -10.05 2.06 6.53
CA LEU A 57 -10.58 0.71 6.52
C LEU A 57 -9.60 -0.27 7.18
N TRP A 58 -8.32 -0.16 6.89
CA TRP A 58 -7.30 -1.00 7.50
C TRP A 58 -7.22 -0.80 9.01
N LEU A 59 -7.28 0.45 9.46
CA LEU A 59 -7.23 0.77 10.88
C LEU A 59 -8.48 0.26 11.61
N GLU A 60 -9.63 0.33 10.96
CA GLU A 60 -10.86 -0.20 11.51
C GLU A 60 -10.81 -1.72 11.69
N LYS A 61 -10.28 -2.42 10.69
CA LYS A 61 -10.08 -3.87 10.77
C LYS A 61 -9.12 -4.23 11.91
N LEU A 62 -8.02 -3.50 12.01
CA LEU A 62 -7.05 -3.71 13.07
C LEU A 62 -7.69 -3.54 14.45
N ARG A 63 -8.49 -2.49 14.60
CA ARG A 63 -9.19 -2.23 15.85
C ARG A 63 -10.16 -3.36 16.19
N THR A 64 -10.92 -3.82 15.20
CA THR A 64 -11.88 -4.93 15.38
C THR A 64 -11.16 -6.20 15.83
N TYR A 65 -10.06 -6.54 15.17
CA TYR A 65 -9.30 -7.74 15.51
C TYR A 65 -8.70 -7.64 16.91
N ARG A 66 -8.18 -6.47 17.25
CA ARG A 66 -7.61 -6.23 18.58
C ARG A 66 -8.68 -6.36 19.67
N ASP A 67 -9.84 -5.75 19.47
CA ASP A 67 -10.91 -5.74 20.46
C ASP A 67 -11.50 -7.15 20.66
N ALA A 68 -11.60 -7.93 19.58
CA ALA A 68 -12.08 -9.29 19.64
C ALA A 68 -10.99 -10.29 20.04
N ASN A 69 -9.72 -9.85 20.07
CA ASN A 69 -8.55 -10.69 20.30
C ASN A 69 -8.51 -11.88 19.33
N GLN A 70 -8.91 -11.64 18.09
CA GLN A 70 -8.89 -12.61 17.00
C GLN A 70 -8.18 -12.00 15.81
N TRP A 71 -7.20 -12.70 15.29
CA TRP A 71 -6.34 -12.21 14.24
C TRP A 71 -6.43 -13.14 13.03
N PRO A 72 -7.52 -13.07 12.25
CA PRO A 72 -7.67 -13.94 11.07
C PRO A 72 -6.62 -13.59 10.01
N GLY A 73 -6.01 -14.63 9.46
CA GLY A 73 -5.12 -14.47 8.32
C GLY A 73 -5.89 -14.60 7.01
N TYR A 74 -5.17 -14.79 5.93
CA TYR A 74 -5.77 -15.02 4.62
C TYR A 74 -6.58 -16.30 4.57
N ALA A 75 -6.21 -17.27 5.39
CA ALA A 75 -6.92 -18.53 5.47
C ALA A 75 -6.89 -18.98 6.93
N GLN A 76 -7.99 -19.62 7.35
CA GLN A 76 -8.10 -20.14 8.70
C GLN A 76 -7.52 -21.54 8.84
N SER A 77 -7.12 -22.14 7.72
CA SER A 77 -6.45 -23.43 7.66
C SER A 77 -5.31 -23.33 6.67
N PRO A 78 -4.32 -24.24 6.75
CA PRO A 78 -3.23 -24.20 5.79
C PRO A 78 -3.72 -24.26 4.36
N VAL A 79 -3.10 -23.44 3.52
CA VAL A 79 -3.43 -23.38 2.10
C VAL A 79 -2.27 -23.98 1.31
N VAL A 80 -2.60 -24.82 0.35
CA VAL A 80 -1.57 -25.39 -0.52
C VAL A 80 -1.11 -24.30 -1.50
N TRP A 81 0.18 -24.03 -1.48
CA TRP A 81 0.79 -23.12 -2.44
C TRP A 81 1.26 -23.96 -3.63
N ASP A 82 0.55 -23.81 -4.72
CA ASP A 82 0.82 -24.55 -5.93
C ASP A 82 1.26 -23.61 -7.04
N VAL A 83 1.84 -24.17 -8.08
CA VAL A 83 2.27 -23.37 -9.22
C VAL A 83 1.05 -22.85 -9.98
N PRO A 84 1.12 -21.63 -10.53
CA PRO A 84 0.05 -21.11 -11.38
C PRO A 84 -0.16 -21.99 -12.61
N SER A 85 -1.36 -21.98 -13.13
CA SER A 85 -1.71 -22.82 -14.28
C SER A 85 -0.84 -22.56 -15.50
N TRP A 86 -0.44 -21.33 -15.72
CA TRP A 86 0.41 -20.96 -16.84
C TRP A 86 1.82 -21.55 -16.71
N MET A 87 2.33 -21.70 -15.50
CA MET A 87 3.62 -22.36 -15.27
C MET A 87 3.51 -23.88 -15.45
N ARG A 88 2.36 -24.42 -15.05
CA ARG A 88 2.13 -25.86 -15.16
C ARG A 88 2.07 -26.32 -16.60
N GLU A 89 1.51 -25.51 -17.48
CA GLU A 89 1.46 -25.80 -18.90
C GLU A 89 2.85 -25.79 -19.53
N ASP A 90 3.68 -24.86 -19.12
CA ASP A 90 5.06 -24.78 -19.57
C ASP A 90 5.87 -26.00 -19.16
N ASP A 91 5.63 -26.50 -17.95
CA ASP A 91 6.30 -27.68 -17.46
C ASP A 91 6.02 -28.89 -18.33
N GLY A 92 4.81 -29.02 -18.83
CA GLY A 92 4.45 -30.14 -19.67
C GLY A 92 5.13 -30.14 -21.02
N GLU A 93 5.58 -29.00 -21.48
CA GLU A 93 6.13 -28.85 -22.82
C GLU A 93 7.64 -28.67 -22.84
N ASP A 94 8.17 -27.92 -21.94
CA ASP A 94 9.55 -27.49 -21.97
C ASP A 94 10.49 -28.40 -21.22
N LEU A 95 9.95 -29.24 -20.47
CA LEU A 95 10.74 -30.20 -19.70
C LEU A 95 10.70 -31.57 -20.28
#